data_06d444969f2c5a041921e46672b5bef6
#
_entry.id   06d444969f2c5a041921e46672b5bef6
#
_cell.length_a   1.000
_cell.length_b   1.000
_cell.length_c   1.000
_cell.angle_alpha   90.00
_cell.angle_beta   90.00
_cell.angle_gamma   90.00
#
_symmetry.space_group_name_H-M   'P 1'
#
loop_
_entity.id
_entity.type
_entity.pdbx_description
1 polymer ?
#
loop_
_entity_poly.entity_id
_entity_poly.type
_entity_poly.pdbx_seq_one_letter_code
_entity_poly.pdbx_strand_id
1 'polypeptide(L)'
;MNLMKYKKIFFLISAFFLVPGLISLALFGLKPAIDFTGGSLMEIEFLEEEKLSTYQEESFKDSLREIFEINTIQLTGENNLIIKGKEISNENKDIVLETISQQYGELELLRFESVGPLLGKELLKKTFTAILLVSGVIIFYIWRQFNEIKYGISAVLAMFHDSLILIGIFSLLGYFKGVEVDLLFVTAVLTTLSFSIHDTVVVYNRIRELQKKHKHLSLTAIANAAVWKTLGRSINDSVTIILMLLSLVLLGGESIRYFSLALLIGAITGTYSSTFTAVPILLIWEEIVDRRKNKEK
;
A
#
# COMPACT_ATOMS: atom_id res chain seq x y z
N MET A 1 -10.76 -27.96 15.37
CA MET A 1 -10.76 -26.64 16.04
C MET A 1 -11.76 -25.72 15.32
N ASN A 2 -12.64 -25.02 16.04
CA ASN A 2 -13.63 -24.13 15.40
C ASN A 2 -13.12 -22.69 15.39
N LEU A 3 -12.40 -22.32 14.32
CA LEU A 3 -11.82 -20.97 14.14
C LEU A 3 -12.89 -19.88 14.09
N MET A 4 -14.04 -20.17 13.46
CA MET A 4 -15.09 -19.17 13.27
C MET A 4 -15.80 -18.78 14.58
N LYS A 5 -15.58 -19.52 15.67
CA LYS A 5 -16.01 -19.12 17.03
C LYS A 5 -15.30 -17.84 17.49
N TYR A 6 -14.10 -17.59 17.02
CA TYR A 6 -13.25 -16.46 17.41
C TYR A 6 -13.39 -15.23 16.49
N LYS A 7 -14.45 -15.14 15.67
CA LYS A 7 -14.66 -14.03 14.73
C LYS A 7 -14.56 -12.64 15.36
N LYS A 8 -14.96 -12.48 16.65
CA LYS A 8 -14.83 -11.19 17.37
C LYS A 8 -13.37 -10.79 17.58
N ILE A 9 -12.48 -11.76 17.85
CA ILE A 9 -11.03 -11.51 18.03
C ILE A 9 -10.42 -11.07 16.70
N PHE A 10 -10.83 -11.68 15.59
CA PHE A 10 -10.35 -11.29 14.26
C PHE A 10 -10.72 -9.86 13.91
N PHE A 11 -11.98 -9.45 14.18
CA PHE A 11 -12.38 -8.05 14.00
C PHE A 11 -11.64 -7.08 14.94
N LEU A 12 -11.28 -7.51 16.14
CA LEU A 12 -10.53 -6.69 17.09
C LEU A 12 -9.08 -6.47 16.58
N ILE A 13 -8.44 -7.51 16.03
CA ILE A 13 -7.13 -7.41 15.37
C ILE A 13 -7.22 -6.49 14.15
N SER A 14 -8.23 -6.67 13.29
CA SER A 14 -8.48 -5.78 12.15
C SER A 14 -8.65 -4.33 12.59
N ALA A 15 -9.45 -4.07 13.62
CA ALA A 15 -9.67 -2.73 14.15
C ALA A 15 -8.40 -2.10 14.73
N PHE A 16 -7.54 -2.90 15.37
CA PHE A 16 -6.27 -2.43 15.93
C PHE A 16 -5.35 -1.80 14.86
N PHE A 17 -5.33 -2.35 13.63
CA PHE A 17 -4.56 -1.77 12.53
C PHE A 17 -5.34 -0.72 11.75
N LEU A 18 -6.63 -0.94 11.53
CA LEU A 18 -7.46 -0.07 10.71
C LEU A 18 -7.75 1.28 11.38
N VAL A 19 -8.12 1.27 12.67
CA VAL A 19 -8.57 2.50 13.36
C VAL A 19 -7.45 3.55 13.47
N PRO A 20 -6.23 3.23 13.94
CA PRO A 20 -5.14 4.21 13.96
C PRO A 20 -4.80 4.75 12.58
N GLY A 21 -4.81 3.87 11.57
CA GLY A 21 -4.57 4.27 10.17
C GLY A 21 -5.63 5.23 9.64
N LEU A 22 -6.91 4.97 9.91
CA LEU A 22 -8.00 5.87 9.51
C LEU A 22 -7.95 7.22 10.24
N ILE A 23 -7.62 7.21 11.54
CA ILE A 23 -7.43 8.45 12.31
C ILE A 23 -6.26 9.25 11.73
N SER A 24 -5.14 8.60 11.45
CA SER A 24 -3.98 9.26 10.82
C SER A 24 -4.34 9.84 9.46
N LEU A 25 -5.03 9.06 8.63
CA LEU A 25 -5.46 9.50 7.30
C LEU A 25 -6.40 10.72 7.36
N ALA A 26 -7.29 10.76 8.35
CA ALA A 26 -8.22 11.88 8.54
C ALA A 26 -7.53 13.14 9.08
N LEU A 27 -6.51 13.01 9.94
CA LEU A 27 -5.81 14.14 10.57
C LEU A 27 -4.65 14.66 9.73
N PHE A 28 -3.87 13.79 9.11
CA PHE A 28 -2.61 14.12 8.45
C PHE A 28 -2.65 13.90 6.93
N GLY A 29 -3.61 13.09 6.42
CA GLY A 29 -3.68 12.72 5.01
C GLY A 29 -2.53 11.81 4.57
N LEU A 30 -2.29 11.80 3.26
CA LEU A 30 -1.11 11.21 2.63
C LEU A 30 -0.18 12.35 2.21
N LYS A 31 1.12 12.13 2.26
CA LYS A 31 2.12 13.07 1.77
C LYS A 31 2.44 12.74 0.29
N PRO A 32 1.95 13.53 -0.69
CA PRO A 32 2.16 13.20 -2.09
C PRO A 32 3.59 13.53 -2.53
N ALA A 33 4.18 12.66 -3.36
CA ALA A 33 5.46 12.87 -4.02
C ALA A 33 5.35 13.86 -5.20
N ILE A 34 6.49 14.19 -5.81
CA ILE A 34 6.57 15.09 -6.97
C ILE A 34 5.75 14.59 -8.17
N ASP A 35 5.48 13.29 -8.28
CA ASP A 35 4.60 12.71 -9.29
C ASP A 35 3.21 13.35 -9.32
N PHE A 36 2.72 13.80 -8.18
CA PHE A 36 1.38 14.38 -8.02
C PHE A 36 1.40 15.89 -7.77
N THR A 37 2.45 16.39 -7.12
CA THR A 37 2.59 17.83 -6.82
C THR A 37 3.28 18.61 -7.93
N GLY A 38 4.06 17.93 -8.76
CA GLY A 38 5.08 18.53 -9.61
C GLY A 38 6.31 18.95 -8.81
N GLY A 39 7.40 19.24 -9.51
CA GLY A 39 8.68 19.61 -8.94
C GLY A 39 9.82 18.74 -9.45
N SER A 40 11.01 18.93 -8.88
CA SER A 40 12.19 18.11 -9.18
C SER A 40 12.72 17.46 -7.91
N LEU A 41 13.20 16.23 -8.07
CA LEU A 41 13.92 15.44 -7.08
C LEU A 41 15.32 15.13 -7.63
N MET A 42 16.32 15.40 -6.83
CA MET A 42 17.71 15.09 -7.10
C MET A 42 18.28 14.31 -5.92
N GLU A 43 18.81 13.13 -6.17
CA GLU A 43 19.53 12.31 -5.19
C GLU A 43 21.00 12.29 -5.59
N ILE A 44 21.86 12.76 -4.70
CA ILE A 44 23.29 12.86 -4.89
C ILE A 44 24.04 12.13 -3.79
N GLU A 45 25.17 11.53 -4.13
CA GLU A 45 26.09 10.89 -3.22
C GLU A 45 27.40 11.67 -3.19
N PHE A 46 27.87 12.05 -2.01
CA PHE A 46 29.18 12.66 -1.85
C PHE A 46 30.26 11.59 -1.74
N LEU A 47 31.31 11.72 -2.53
CA LEU A 47 32.40 10.74 -2.56
C LEU A 47 33.40 10.93 -1.42
N GLU A 48 33.38 12.10 -0.76
CA GLU A 48 34.23 12.43 0.39
C GLU A 48 33.40 12.57 1.68
N GLU A 49 33.58 11.66 2.65
CA GLU A 49 32.81 11.62 3.91
C GLU A 49 33.02 12.87 4.80
N GLU A 50 34.21 13.48 4.80
CA GLU A 50 34.53 14.62 5.69
C GLU A 50 33.71 15.89 5.40
N LYS A 51 33.19 16.05 4.19
CA LYS A 51 32.51 17.30 3.77
C LYS A 51 31.04 17.37 4.18
N LEU A 52 30.40 16.23 4.40
CA LEU A 52 29.03 16.21 4.93
C LEU A 52 28.97 16.67 6.41
N SER A 53 30.08 16.56 7.15
CA SER A 53 30.17 17.06 8.53
C SER A 53 30.10 18.58 8.62
N THR A 54 30.39 19.28 7.52
CA THR A 54 30.34 20.76 7.41
C THR A 54 29.03 21.25 6.79
N TYR A 55 28.10 20.34 6.45
CA TYR A 55 26.83 20.66 5.84
C TYR A 55 25.95 21.48 6.79
N GLN A 56 25.53 22.66 6.35
CA GLN A 56 24.53 23.50 7.00
C GLN A 56 23.38 23.73 6.02
N GLU A 57 22.19 23.28 6.38
CA GLU A 57 21.01 23.30 5.51
C GLU A 57 20.66 24.70 4.99
N GLU A 58 20.78 25.74 5.82
CA GLU A 58 20.52 27.12 5.41
C GLU A 58 21.52 27.62 4.37
N SER A 59 22.82 27.43 4.61
CA SER A 59 23.87 27.81 3.66
C SER A 59 23.77 27.09 2.33
N PHE A 60 23.40 25.81 2.36
CA PHE A 60 23.15 25.02 1.17
C PHE A 60 21.95 25.50 0.36
N LYS A 61 20.84 25.83 1.03
CA LYS A 61 19.66 26.41 0.36
C LYS A 61 19.95 27.76 -0.24
N ASP A 62 20.70 28.61 0.46
CA ASP A 62 21.04 29.96 -0.03
C ASP A 62 21.96 29.89 -1.25
N SER A 63 22.91 28.97 -1.32
CA SER A 63 23.80 28.81 -2.48
C SER A 63 23.08 28.44 -3.77
N LEU A 64 21.95 27.79 -3.68
CA LEU A 64 21.16 27.31 -4.82
C LEU A 64 19.89 28.12 -5.08
N ARG A 65 19.57 29.10 -4.22
CA ARG A 65 18.28 29.81 -4.20
C ARG A 65 17.90 30.47 -5.53
N GLU A 66 18.86 30.95 -6.29
CA GLU A 66 18.62 31.61 -7.59
C GLU A 66 18.39 30.62 -8.72
N ILE A 67 18.88 29.36 -8.58
CA ILE A 67 18.88 28.34 -9.65
C ILE A 67 17.80 27.29 -9.35
N PHE A 68 17.66 26.89 -8.07
CA PHE A 68 16.77 25.84 -7.64
C PHE A 68 16.11 26.20 -6.31
N GLU A 69 14.82 26.53 -6.35
CA GLU A 69 14.03 26.79 -5.14
C GLU A 69 13.75 25.47 -4.39
N ILE A 70 14.57 25.21 -3.38
CA ILE A 70 14.54 23.98 -2.60
C ILE A 70 13.43 24.00 -1.55
N ASN A 71 12.56 23.02 -1.56
CA ASN A 71 11.50 22.83 -0.57
C ASN A 71 11.96 21.97 0.61
N THR A 72 12.67 20.86 0.32
CA THR A 72 13.05 19.89 1.33
C THR A 72 14.42 19.29 1.00
N ILE A 73 15.23 19.10 2.04
CA ILE A 73 16.48 18.36 1.95
C ILE A 73 16.40 17.22 2.98
N GLN A 74 16.79 16.02 2.58
CA GLN A 74 16.82 14.84 3.44
C GLN A 74 18.17 14.15 3.31
N LEU A 75 18.83 13.92 4.42
CA LEU A 75 20.01 13.06 4.49
C LEU A 75 19.54 11.61 4.52
N THR A 76 20.12 10.78 3.64
CA THR A 76 19.79 9.36 3.52
C THR A 76 21.10 8.56 3.52
N GLY A 77 21.23 7.59 4.44
CA GLY A 77 22.51 6.91 4.63
C GLY A 77 23.59 7.81 5.22
N GLU A 78 24.85 7.49 4.93
CA GLU A 78 26.00 8.22 5.46
C GLU A 78 26.40 9.40 4.57
N ASN A 79 26.25 9.27 3.22
CA ASN A 79 26.77 10.25 2.25
C ASN A 79 25.72 10.73 1.23
N ASN A 80 24.46 10.32 1.32
CA ASN A 80 23.44 10.62 0.32
C ASN A 80 22.54 11.77 0.75
N LEU A 81 22.27 12.67 -0.19
CA LEU A 81 21.38 13.81 -0.02
C LEU A 81 20.26 13.76 -1.06
N ILE A 82 19.02 13.79 -0.59
CA ILE A 82 17.84 13.96 -1.44
C ILE A 82 17.36 15.38 -1.34
N ILE A 83 17.37 16.08 -2.48
CA ILE A 83 16.96 17.48 -2.63
C ILE A 83 15.68 17.51 -3.43
N LYS A 84 14.66 18.18 -2.91
CA LYS A 84 13.37 18.37 -3.60
C LYS A 84 13.04 19.85 -3.67
N GLY A 85 12.55 20.28 -4.82
CA GLY A 85 12.20 21.68 -5.04
C GLY A 85 11.28 21.88 -6.23
N LYS A 86 11.19 23.14 -6.69
CA LYS A 86 10.44 23.46 -7.90
C LYS A 86 11.03 22.75 -9.12
N GLU A 87 10.22 22.63 -10.17
CA GLU A 87 10.66 22.07 -11.46
C GLU A 87 11.88 22.83 -11.99
N ILE A 88 12.92 22.07 -12.35
CA ILE A 88 14.10 22.58 -13.05
C ILE A 88 14.33 21.83 -14.35
N SER A 89 14.89 22.54 -15.34
CA SER A 89 15.29 21.95 -16.61
C SER A 89 16.57 21.10 -16.47
N ASN A 90 16.85 20.26 -17.48
CA ASN A 90 18.10 19.50 -17.52
C ASN A 90 19.35 20.42 -17.54
N GLU A 91 19.25 21.59 -18.17
CA GLU A 91 20.35 22.56 -18.20
C GLU A 91 20.62 23.12 -16.78
N ASN A 92 19.59 23.51 -16.05
CA ASN A 92 19.73 23.99 -14.68
C ASN A 92 20.19 22.89 -13.71
N LYS A 93 19.83 21.62 -13.96
CA LYS A 93 20.33 20.48 -13.20
C LYS A 93 21.87 20.44 -13.19
N ASP A 94 22.49 20.60 -14.35
CA ASP A 94 23.96 20.53 -14.49
C ASP A 94 24.63 21.71 -13.75
N ILE A 95 24.03 22.89 -13.80
CA ILE A 95 24.49 24.07 -13.04
C ILE A 95 24.37 23.84 -11.53
N VAL A 96 23.27 23.23 -11.06
CA VAL A 96 23.09 22.88 -9.65
C VAL A 96 24.17 21.89 -9.19
N LEU A 97 24.42 20.83 -9.94
CA LEU A 97 25.46 19.84 -9.62
C LEU A 97 26.85 20.47 -9.58
N GLU A 98 27.18 21.34 -10.54
CA GLU A 98 28.45 22.04 -10.57
C GLU A 98 28.61 22.97 -9.37
N THR A 99 27.57 23.73 -9.00
CA THR A 99 27.58 24.63 -7.84
C THR A 99 27.80 23.85 -6.54
N ILE A 100 27.11 22.69 -6.38
CA ILE A 100 27.29 21.83 -5.20
C ILE A 100 28.70 21.24 -5.18
N SER A 101 29.20 20.75 -6.33
CA SER A 101 30.54 20.15 -6.43
C SER A 101 31.64 21.14 -6.10
N GLN A 102 31.53 22.41 -6.52
CA GLN A 102 32.50 23.47 -6.18
C GLN A 102 32.56 23.76 -4.69
N GLN A 103 31.42 23.65 -3.98
CA GLN A 103 31.33 24.01 -2.57
C GLN A 103 31.60 22.81 -1.64
N TYR A 104 31.11 21.62 -2.01
CA TYR A 104 31.10 20.44 -1.16
C TYR A 104 31.94 19.26 -1.68
N GLY A 105 32.64 19.40 -2.83
CA GLY A 105 33.51 18.41 -3.42
C GLY A 105 32.84 17.48 -4.43
N GLU A 106 33.57 16.42 -4.81
CA GLU A 106 33.10 15.49 -5.83
C GLU A 106 31.84 14.77 -5.37
N LEU A 107 30.85 14.70 -6.27
CA LEU A 107 29.57 14.05 -6.03
C LEU A 107 29.16 13.23 -7.25
N GLU A 108 28.33 12.21 -7.00
CA GLU A 108 27.68 11.41 -8.03
C GLU A 108 26.17 11.63 -8.00
N LEU A 109 25.56 11.84 -9.17
CA LEU A 109 24.12 11.95 -9.32
C LEU A 109 23.52 10.54 -9.41
N LEU A 110 22.87 10.08 -8.35
CA LEU A 110 22.23 8.78 -8.31
C LEU A 110 20.87 8.78 -9.01
N ARG A 111 20.10 9.87 -8.85
CA ARG A 111 18.75 9.97 -9.40
C ARG A 111 18.38 11.43 -9.68
N PHE A 112 17.76 11.67 -10.82
CA PHE A 112 17.13 12.94 -11.14
C PHE A 112 15.77 12.71 -11.77
N GLU A 113 14.75 13.33 -11.19
CA GLU A 113 13.39 13.31 -11.71
C GLU A 113 12.82 14.73 -11.70
N SER A 114 12.11 15.07 -12.76
CA SER A 114 11.45 16.38 -12.88
C SER A 114 10.07 16.19 -13.50
N VAL A 115 9.06 16.68 -12.81
CA VAL A 115 7.64 16.56 -13.20
C VAL A 115 7.00 17.93 -13.20
N GLY A 116 6.51 18.35 -14.37
CA GLY A 116 5.79 19.61 -14.49
C GLY A 116 4.47 19.60 -13.72
N PRO A 117 4.04 20.75 -13.13
CA PRO A 117 2.82 20.82 -12.31
C PRO A 117 1.52 20.42 -13.02
N LEU A 118 1.45 20.63 -14.34
CA LEU A 118 0.32 20.20 -15.16
C LEU A 118 0.27 18.69 -15.29
N LEU A 119 1.44 18.06 -15.49
CA LEU A 119 1.56 16.61 -15.59
C LEU A 119 1.21 15.95 -14.25
N GLY A 120 1.66 16.49 -13.12
CA GLY A 120 1.33 15.97 -11.80
C GLY A 120 -0.20 15.93 -11.55
N LYS A 121 -0.91 16.99 -11.90
CA LYS A 121 -2.40 17.02 -11.80
C LYS A 121 -3.06 16.00 -12.72
N GLU A 122 -2.54 15.82 -13.92
CA GLU A 122 -3.05 14.81 -14.87
C GLU A 122 -2.82 13.39 -14.34
N LEU A 123 -1.64 13.10 -13.81
CA LEU A 123 -1.30 11.82 -13.19
C LEU A 123 -2.20 11.51 -12.01
N LEU A 124 -2.47 12.49 -11.15
CA LEU A 124 -3.41 12.32 -10.03
C LEU A 124 -4.81 11.93 -10.53
N LYS A 125 -5.33 12.61 -11.55
CA LYS A 125 -6.63 12.28 -12.14
C LYS A 125 -6.64 10.88 -12.76
N LYS A 126 -5.60 10.50 -13.50
CA LYS A 126 -5.44 9.17 -14.09
C LYS A 126 -5.37 8.08 -13.01
N THR A 127 -4.68 8.34 -11.91
CA THR A 127 -4.58 7.44 -10.74
C THR A 127 -5.96 7.15 -10.14
N PHE A 128 -6.77 8.18 -9.85
CA PHE A 128 -8.13 7.97 -9.36
C PHE A 128 -8.99 7.20 -10.34
N THR A 129 -8.89 7.51 -11.64
CA THR A 129 -9.62 6.80 -12.68
C THR A 129 -9.20 5.32 -12.75
N ALA A 130 -7.92 5.01 -12.65
CA ALA A 130 -7.40 3.65 -12.65
C ALA A 130 -7.91 2.85 -11.43
N ILE A 131 -7.87 3.42 -10.23
CA ILE A 131 -8.38 2.79 -9.01
C ILE A 131 -9.88 2.47 -9.15
N LEU A 132 -10.69 3.41 -9.63
CA LEU A 132 -12.12 3.20 -9.85
C LEU A 132 -12.40 2.12 -10.90
N LEU A 133 -11.67 2.14 -12.03
CA LEU A 133 -11.80 1.15 -13.09
C LEU A 133 -11.45 -0.26 -12.59
N VAL A 134 -10.29 -0.42 -11.96
CA VAL A 134 -9.83 -1.72 -11.45
C VAL A 134 -10.80 -2.23 -10.37
N SER A 135 -11.22 -1.39 -9.44
CA SER A 135 -12.22 -1.76 -8.42
C SER A 135 -13.54 -2.19 -9.06
N GLY A 136 -14.02 -1.46 -10.07
CA GLY A 136 -15.25 -1.81 -10.80
C GLY A 136 -15.15 -3.16 -11.51
N VAL A 137 -14.03 -3.42 -12.20
CA VAL A 137 -13.78 -4.71 -12.88
C VAL A 137 -13.72 -5.86 -11.87
N ILE A 138 -13.05 -5.66 -10.72
CA ILE A 138 -12.97 -6.67 -9.66
C ILE A 138 -14.36 -6.96 -9.09
N ILE A 139 -15.16 -5.93 -8.77
CA ILE A 139 -16.52 -6.09 -8.26
C ILE A 139 -17.39 -6.86 -9.27
N PHE A 140 -17.33 -6.50 -10.55
CA PHE A 140 -18.04 -7.19 -11.62
C PHE A 140 -17.62 -8.66 -11.74
N TYR A 141 -16.30 -8.94 -11.69
CA TYR A 141 -15.76 -10.30 -11.72
C TYR A 141 -16.31 -11.16 -10.56
N ILE A 142 -16.26 -10.64 -9.32
CA ILE A 142 -16.74 -11.37 -8.15
C ILE A 142 -18.25 -11.61 -8.24
N TRP A 143 -19.02 -10.58 -8.63
CA TRP A 143 -20.46 -10.71 -8.81
C TRP A 143 -20.79 -11.81 -9.85
N ARG A 144 -20.09 -11.84 -10.97
CA ARG A 144 -20.27 -12.85 -12.01
C ARG A 144 -19.86 -14.24 -11.55
N GLN A 145 -18.79 -14.35 -10.76
CA GLN A 145 -18.21 -15.61 -10.28
C GLN A 145 -19.13 -16.32 -9.26
N PHE A 146 -19.74 -15.57 -8.34
CA PHE A 146 -20.42 -16.18 -7.20
C PHE A 146 -21.94 -16.22 -7.29
N ASN A 147 -22.57 -15.45 -8.17
CA ASN A 147 -24.03 -15.36 -8.38
C ASN A 147 -24.87 -15.04 -7.12
N GLU A 148 -24.27 -14.89 -5.96
CA GLU A 148 -24.89 -14.54 -4.70
C GLU A 148 -24.25 -13.27 -4.12
N ILE A 149 -25.08 -12.27 -3.83
CA ILE A 149 -24.64 -10.93 -3.39
C ILE A 149 -23.75 -10.99 -2.14
N LYS A 150 -24.04 -11.90 -1.20
CA LYS A 150 -23.28 -12.05 0.05
C LYS A 150 -21.79 -12.31 -0.15
N TYR A 151 -21.42 -13.15 -1.13
CA TYR A 151 -20.01 -13.41 -1.46
C TYR A 151 -19.33 -12.18 -2.06
N GLY A 152 -20.04 -11.50 -2.98
CA GLY A 152 -19.54 -10.28 -3.60
C GLY A 152 -19.26 -9.18 -2.58
N ILE A 153 -20.24 -8.85 -1.76
CA ILE A 153 -20.10 -7.76 -0.78
C ILE A 153 -19.03 -8.08 0.27
N SER A 154 -19.01 -9.30 0.82
CA SER A 154 -18.02 -9.67 1.82
C SER A 154 -16.59 -9.66 1.27
N ALA A 155 -16.38 -10.07 0.03
CA ALA A 155 -15.08 -9.99 -0.63
C ALA A 155 -14.63 -8.55 -0.88
N VAL A 156 -15.54 -7.70 -1.37
CA VAL A 156 -15.26 -6.27 -1.62
C VAL A 156 -14.94 -5.55 -0.31
N LEU A 157 -15.67 -5.83 0.78
CA LEU A 157 -15.39 -5.23 2.08
C LEU A 157 -14.02 -5.65 2.63
N ALA A 158 -13.61 -6.91 2.43
CA ALA A 158 -12.28 -7.39 2.81
C ALA A 158 -11.18 -6.73 1.96
N MET A 159 -11.40 -6.58 0.66
CA MET A 159 -10.49 -5.90 -0.24
C MET A 159 -10.27 -4.42 0.16
N PHE A 160 -11.33 -3.69 0.46
CA PHE A 160 -11.22 -2.31 0.95
C PHE A 160 -10.58 -2.22 2.33
N HIS A 161 -10.87 -3.16 3.21
CA HIS A 161 -10.20 -3.26 4.51
C HIS A 161 -8.67 -3.32 4.35
N ASP A 162 -8.15 -4.18 3.46
CA ASP A 162 -6.71 -4.31 3.23
C ASP A 162 -6.09 -3.04 2.66
N SER A 163 -6.76 -2.46 1.67
CA SER A 163 -6.31 -1.20 1.07
C SER A 163 -6.30 -0.04 2.08
N LEU A 164 -7.31 0.04 2.95
CA LEU A 164 -7.38 1.08 3.99
C LEU A 164 -6.30 0.88 5.07
N ILE A 165 -5.96 -0.35 5.43
CA ILE A 165 -4.82 -0.62 6.32
C ILE A 165 -3.52 -0.15 5.67
N LEU A 166 -3.27 -0.52 4.40
CA LEU A 166 -2.09 -0.10 3.66
C LEU A 166 -1.97 1.44 3.59
N ILE A 167 -3.04 2.11 3.15
CA ILE A 167 -3.10 3.57 3.04
C ILE A 167 -2.92 4.22 4.43
N GLY A 168 -3.54 3.67 5.46
CA GLY A 168 -3.44 4.15 6.83
C GLY A 168 -2.02 4.04 7.41
N ILE A 169 -1.32 2.93 7.16
CA ILE A 169 0.08 2.75 7.56
C ILE A 169 0.98 3.76 6.83
N PHE A 170 0.75 4.00 5.55
CA PHE A 170 1.52 5.01 4.80
C PHE A 170 1.21 6.44 5.23
N SER A 171 -0.01 6.74 5.67
CA SER A 171 -0.33 8.01 6.34
C SER A 171 0.49 8.20 7.62
N LEU A 172 0.59 7.17 8.47
CA LEU A 172 1.44 7.20 9.68
C LEU A 172 2.93 7.36 9.32
N LEU A 173 3.43 6.61 8.35
CA LEU A 173 4.81 6.74 7.88
C LEU A 173 5.09 8.12 7.29
N GLY A 174 4.13 8.71 6.58
CA GLY A 174 4.21 10.07 6.06
C GLY A 174 4.35 11.10 7.18
N TYR A 175 3.57 10.96 8.25
CA TYR A 175 3.63 11.85 9.39
C TYR A 175 4.93 11.70 10.21
N PHE A 176 5.30 10.46 10.58
CA PHE A 176 6.44 10.23 11.48
C PHE A 176 7.80 10.20 10.79
N LYS A 177 7.86 9.76 9.53
CA LYS A 177 9.12 9.56 8.80
C LYS A 177 9.22 10.37 7.51
N GLY A 178 8.20 11.16 7.17
CA GLY A 178 8.20 11.94 5.93
C GLY A 178 8.07 11.10 4.65
N VAL A 179 7.64 9.84 4.74
CA VAL A 179 7.47 8.96 3.59
C VAL A 179 6.40 9.53 2.66
N GLU A 180 6.74 9.67 1.40
CA GLU A 180 5.84 10.17 0.37
C GLU A 180 5.21 9.02 -0.41
N VAL A 181 4.01 9.29 -0.95
CA VAL A 181 3.30 8.37 -1.84
C VAL A 181 3.50 8.84 -3.29
N ASP A 182 3.97 7.93 -4.13
CA ASP A 182 4.31 8.12 -5.53
C ASP A 182 3.46 7.20 -6.44
N LEU A 183 3.77 7.13 -7.73
CA LEU A 183 3.11 6.20 -8.66
C LEU A 183 3.39 4.73 -8.34
N LEU A 184 4.55 4.41 -7.76
CA LEU A 184 4.86 3.05 -7.32
C LEU A 184 3.95 2.63 -6.16
N PHE A 185 3.70 3.53 -5.21
CA PHE A 185 2.73 3.27 -4.14
C PHE A 185 1.32 3.00 -4.68
N VAL A 186 0.87 3.76 -5.69
CA VAL A 186 -0.43 3.50 -6.35
C VAL A 186 -0.45 2.11 -6.99
N THR A 187 0.64 1.74 -7.66
CA THR A 187 0.80 0.39 -8.23
C THR A 187 0.73 -0.69 -7.15
N ALA A 188 1.35 -0.46 -5.99
CA ALA A 188 1.25 -1.36 -4.84
C ALA A 188 -0.19 -1.48 -4.31
N VAL A 189 -0.93 -0.38 -4.21
CA VAL A 189 -2.36 -0.39 -3.81
C VAL A 189 -3.18 -1.23 -4.79
N LEU A 190 -3.04 -1.02 -6.11
CA LEU A 190 -3.75 -1.79 -7.13
C LEU A 190 -3.39 -3.27 -7.09
N THR A 191 -2.12 -3.60 -6.84
CA THR A 191 -1.64 -4.97 -6.68
C THR A 191 -2.23 -5.63 -5.43
N THR A 192 -2.32 -4.89 -4.32
CA THR A 192 -2.93 -5.36 -3.07
C THR A 192 -4.41 -5.67 -3.26
N LEU A 193 -5.16 -4.85 -4.01
CA LEU A 193 -6.56 -5.15 -4.36
C LEU A 193 -6.67 -6.52 -5.05
N SER A 194 -5.81 -6.79 -6.04
CA SER A 194 -5.79 -8.07 -6.75
C SER A 194 -5.41 -9.24 -5.86
N PHE A 195 -4.41 -9.06 -5.01
CA PHE A 195 -3.90 -10.12 -4.13
C PHE A 195 -4.94 -10.52 -3.08
N SER A 196 -5.59 -9.56 -2.42
CA SER A 196 -6.64 -9.78 -1.43
C SER A 196 -7.82 -10.59 -2.00
N ILE A 197 -8.20 -10.28 -3.24
CA ILE A 197 -9.29 -11.01 -3.92
C ILE A 197 -8.91 -12.44 -4.27
N HIS A 198 -7.67 -12.69 -4.71
CA HIS A 198 -7.24 -14.02 -5.13
C HIS A 198 -7.47 -15.06 -4.03
N ASP A 199 -6.97 -14.83 -2.84
CA ASP A 199 -7.12 -15.74 -1.71
C ASP A 199 -8.58 -15.87 -1.24
N THR A 200 -9.31 -14.76 -1.23
CA THR A 200 -10.75 -14.75 -0.87
C THR A 200 -11.56 -15.64 -1.82
N VAL A 201 -11.30 -15.57 -3.13
CA VAL A 201 -11.97 -16.41 -4.14
C VAL A 201 -11.67 -17.88 -3.92
N VAL A 202 -10.44 -18.25 -3.57
CA VAL A 202 -10.05 -19.63 -3.27
C VAL A 202 -10.85 -20.19 -2.09
N VAL A 203 -10.92 -19.47 -0.99
CA VAL A 203 -11.69 -19.88 0.20
C VAL A 203 -13.19 -19.97 -0.11
N TYR A 204 -13.74 -18.99 -0.83
CA TYR A 204 -15.17 -18.99 -1.19
C TYR A 204 -15.56 -20.11 -2.16
N ASN A 205 -14.72 -20.40 -3.14
CA ASN A 205 -14.93 -21.56 -4.01
C ASN A 205 -14.97 -22.86 -3.19
N ARG A 206 -14.10 -22.99 -2.18
CA ARG A 206 -14.10 -24.14 -1.29
C ARG A 206 -15.35 -24.21 -0.42
N ILE A 207 -15.83 -23.08 0.09
CA ILE A 207 -17.10 -23.01 0.83
C ILE A 207 -18.25 -23.52 -0.08
N ARG A 208 -18.38 -23.01 -1.30
CA ARG A 208 -19.43 -23.41 -2.25
C ARG A 208 -19.35 -24.89 -2.62
N GLU A 209 -18.15 -25.39 -2.83
CA GLU A 209 -17.96 -26.84 -3.11
C GLU A 209 -18.47 -27.70 -1.95
N LEU A 210 -18.12 -27.35 -0.71
CA LEU A 210 -18.54 -28.08 0.48
C LEU A 210 -20.05 -27.94 0.77
N GLN A 211 -20.63 -26.78 0.48
CA GLN A 211 -22.08 -26.58 0.57
C GLN A 211 -22.86 -27.52 -0.34
N LYS A 212 -22.38 -27.69 -1.59
CA LYS A 212 -23.01 -28.64 -2.54
C LYS A 212 -22.94 -30.08 -2.06
N LYS A 213 -21.82 -30.47 -1.40
CA LYS A 213 -21.59 -31.84 -0.90
C LYS A 213 -22.29 -32.13 0.41
N HIS A 214 -22.43 -31.13 1.29
CA HIS A 214 -22.91 -31.29 2.68
C HIS A 214 -24.08 -30.34 2.97
N LYS A 215 -25.19 -30.52 2.25
CA LYS A 215 -26.39 -29.65 2.34
C LYS A 215 -27.05 -29.60 3.73
N HIS A 216 -26.77 -30.59 4.60
CA HIS A 216 -27.31 -30.69 5.95
C HIS A 216 -26.48 -29.93 7.01
N LEU A 217 -25.29 -29.47 6.67
CA LEU A 217 -24.43 -28.73 7.60
C LEU A 217 -24.72 -27.23 7.57
N SER A 218 -24.56 -26.57 8.73
CA SER A 218 -24.66 -25.11 8.80
C SER A 218 -23.53 -24.45 8.01
N LEU A 219 -23.77 -23.23 7.49
CA LEU A 219 -22.75 -22.46 6.76
C LEU A 219 -21.50 -22.22 7.62
N THR A 220 -21.64 -22.02 8.93
CA THR A 220 -20.52 -21.87 9.85
C THR A 220 -19.64 -23.12 9.92
N ALA A 221 -20.23 -24.31 9.96
CA ALA A 221 -19.50 -25.58 9.96
C ALA A 221 -18.76 -25.79 8.62
N ILE A 222 -19.43 -25.48 7.52
CA ILE A 222 -18.86 -25.56 6.17
C ILE A 222 -17.72 -24.57 5.99
N ALA A 223 -17.89 -23.30 6.39
CA ALA A 223 -16.87 -22.28 6.30
C ALA A 223 -15.63 -22.65 7.14
N ASN A 224 -15.83 -23.15 8.36
CA ASN A 224 -14.74 -23.62 9.19
C ASN A 224 -13.96 -24.78 8.54
N ALA A 225 -14.65 -25.75 7.93
CA ALA A 225 -14.01 -26.85 7.20
C ALA A 225 -13.28 -26.37 5.93
N ALA A 226 -13.85 -25.39 5.22
CA ALA A 226 -13.25 -24.80 4.03
C ALA A 226 -11.95 -24.08 4.36
N VAL A 227 -11.96 -23.23 5.39
CA VAL A 227 -10.78 -22.48 5.88
C VAL A 227 -9.65 -23.46 6.22
N TRP A 228 -9.90 -24.50 7.02
CA TRP A 228 -8.86 -25.49 7.34
C TRP A 228 -8.27 -26.18 6.12
N LYS A 229 -9.08 -26.41 5.08
CA LYS A 229 -8.63 -27.07 3.84
C LYS A 229 -7.83 -26.15 2.92
N THR A 230 -8.00 -24.84 3.03
CA THR A 230 -7.32 -23.85 2.18
C THR A 230 -6.16 -23.15 2.87
N LEU A 231 -6.17 -23.10 4.22
CA LEU A 231 -5.22 -22.33 5.03
C LEU A 231 -3.75 -22.71 4.75
N GLY A 232 -3.44 -24.01 4.65
CA GLY A 232 -2.07 -24.46 4.40
C GLY A 232 -1.55 -23.99 3.03
N ARG A 233 -2.39 -24.01 2.00
CA ARG A 233 -2.05 -23.50 0.69
C ARG A 233 -1.85 -21.98 0.72
N SER A 234 -2.80 -21.25 1.28
CA SER A 234 -2.74 -19.78 1.36
C SER A 234 -1.49 -19.31 2.12
N ILE A 235 -1.15 -19.97 3.23
CA ILE A 235 0.09 -19.66 3.97
C ILE A 235 1.33 -19.93 3.14
N ASN A 236 1.43 -21.08 2.46
CA ASN A 236 2.60 -21.40 1.65
C ASN A 236 2.81 -20.41 0.49
N ASP A 237 1.73 -20.08 -0.22
CA ASP A 237 1.77 -19.13 -1.32
C ASP A 237 2.21 -17.73 -0.80
N SER A 238 1.65 -17.30 0.33
CA SER A 238 1.94 -15.99 0.93
C SER A 238 3.35 -15.91 1.54
N VAL A 239 3.81 -16.94 2.23
CA VAL A 239 5.16 -16.96 2.83
C VAL A 239 6.23 -16.77 1.77
N THR A 240 6.09 -17.39 0.58
CA THR A 240 7.03 -17.22 -0.52
C THR A 240 7.13 -15.76 -0.97
N ILE A 241 5.97 -15.10 -1.15
CA ILE A 241 5.89 -13.69 -1.56
C ILE A 241 6.43 -12.79 -0.44
N ILE A 242 6.03 -13.03 0.82
CA ILE A 242 6.46 -12.27 1.99
C ILE A 242 7.99 -12.32 2.15
N LEU A 243 8.61 -13.48 2.03
CA LEU A 243 10.07 -13.63 2.15
C LEU A 243 10.80 -12.88 1.03
N MET A 244 10.29 -12.95 -0.21
CA MET A 244 10.85 -12.20 -1.33
C MET A 244 10.75 -10.68 -1.09
N LEU A 245 9.56 -10.19 -0.72
CA LEU A 245 9.33 -8.77 -0.47
C LEU A 245 10.10 -8.26 0.75
N LEU A 246 10.20 -9.08 1.80
CA LEU A 246 11.02 -8.76 2.98
C LEU A 246 12.51 -8.61 2.60
N SER A 247 13.03 -9.48 1.74
CA SER A 247 14.39 -9.35 1.23
C SER A 247 14.58 -8.03 0.46
N LEU A 248 13.61 -7.63 -0.36
CA LEU A 248 13.65 -6.35 -1.07
C LEU A 248 13.55 -5.14 -0.13
N VAL A 249 12.79 -5.23 0.96
CA VAL A 249 12.70 -4.15 1.97
C VAL A 249 14.01 -3.99 2.74
N LEU A 250 14.70 -5.11 3.04
CA LEU A 250 15.91 -5.10 3.87
C LEU A 250 17.19 -4.88 3.06
N LEU A 251 17.26 -5.41 1.84
CA LEU A 251 18.47 -5.47 1.01
C LEU A 251 18.32 -4.69 -0.30
N GLY A 252 17.11 -4.28 -0.65
CA GLY A 252 16.84 -3.48 -1.85
C GLY A 252 17.31 -2.04 -1.69
N GLY A 253 17.56 -1.38 -2.83
CA GLY A 253 17.90 0.05 -2.86
C GLY A 253 16.77 0.93 -2.34
N GLU A 254 17.11 2.14 -1.89
CA GLU A 254 16.17 3.12 -1.32
C GLU A 254 14.99 3.41 -2.27
N SER A 255 15.24 3.46 -3.58
CA SER A 255 14.23 3.78 -4.60
C SER A 255 13.03 2.81 -4.63
N ILE A 256 13.23 1.53 -4.28
CA ILE A 256 12.17 0.51 -4.30
C ILE A 256 11.73 0.06 -2.90
N ARG A 257 12.37 0.56 -1.86
CA ARG A 257 12.16 0.12 -0.49
C ARG A 257 10.72 0.32 -0.02
N TYR A 258 10.18 1.52 -0.19
CA TYR A 258 8.80 1.83 0.22
C TYR A 258 7.75 1.18 -0.67
N PHE A 259 8.03 1.02 -1.96
CA PHE A 259 7.22 0.20 -2.85
C PHE A 259 7.14 -1.26 -2.39
N SER A 260 8.30 -1.87 -2.12
CA SER A 260 8.38 -3.24 -1.60
C SER A 260 7.70 -3.39 -0.23
N LEU A 261 7.83 -2.38 0.64
CA LEU A 261 7.14 -2.33 1.93
C LEU A 261 5.61 -2.25 1.74
N ALA A 262 5.13 -1.46 0.81
CA ALA A 262 3.70 -1.37 0.50
C ALA A 262 3.14 -2.71 0.04
N LEU A 263 3.85 -3.39 -0.88
CA LEU A 263 3.48 -4.73 -1.34
C LEU A 263 3.55 -5.77 -0.21
N LEU A 264 4.54 -5.69 0.67
CA LEU A 264 4.69 -6.57 1.83
C LEU A 264 3.51 -6.44 2.81
N ILE A 265 3.14 -5.21 3.14
CA ILE A 265 1.96 -4.92 3.97
C ILE A 265 0.71 -5.48 3.28
N GLY A 266 0.54 -5.23 1.98
CA GLY A 266 -0.57 -5.75 1.19
C GLY A 266 -0.65 -7.28 1.17
N ALA A 267 0.48 -7.97 1.01
CA ALA A 267 0.55 -9.43 1.05
C ALA A 267 0.17 -9.99 2.43
N ILE A 268 0.66 -9.40 3.51
CA ILE A 268 0.33 -9.81 4.89
C ILE A 268 -1.16 -9.58 5.18
N THR A 269 -1.68 -8.38 4.88
CA THR A 269 -3.07 -8.04 5.14
C THR A 269 -4.03 -8.88 4.29
N GLY A 270 -3.75 -9.09 3.00
CA GLY A 270 -4.57 -9.89 2.10
C GLY A 270 -4.64 -11.36 2.50
N THR A 271 -3.51 -11.94 2.95
CA THR A 271 -3.48 -13.31 3.49
C THR A 271 -4.33 -13.44 4.76
N TYR A 272 -4.22 -12.47 5.65
CA TYR A 272 -5.02 -12.44 6.86
C TYR A 272 -6.51 -12.26 6.54
N SER A 273 -6.85 -11.27 5.73
CA SER A 273 -8.23 -10.83 5.52
C SER A 273 -9.08 -11.85 4.79
N SER A 274 -8.51 -12.60 3.84
CA SER A 274 -9.21 -13.64 3.08
C SER A 274 -9.89 -14.67 3.99
N THR A 275 -9.22 -15.03 5.07
CA THR A 275 -9.68 -16.04 6.04
C THR A 275 -10.37 -15.41 7.25
N PHE A 276 -9.79 -14.34 7.79
CA PHE A 276 -10.15 -13.80 9.10
C PHE A 276 -11.00 -12.52 9.04
N THR A 277 -11.24 -11.98 7.84
CA THR A 277 -12.15 -10.84 7.63
C THR A 277 -13.28 -11.21 6.67
N ALA A 278 -12.97 -11.69 5.46
CA ALA A 278 -13.96 -11.99 4.44
C ALA A 278 -14.94 -13.10 4.85
N VAL A 279 -14.43 -14.22 5.39
CA VAL A 279 -15.28 -15.34 5.84
C VAL A 279 -16.15 -14.95 7.04
N PRO A 280 -15.67 -14.31 8.11
CA PRO A 280 -16.50 -13.78 9.17
C PRO A 280 -17.58 -12.80 8.71
N ILE A 281 -17.28 -11.89 7.78
CA ILE A 281 -18.29 -10.97 7.20
C ILE A 281 -19.39 -11.77 6.49
N LEU A 282 -19.01 -12.76 5.67
CA LEU A 282 -19.96 -13.66 5.01
C LEU A 282 -20.90 -14.37 6.01
N LEU A 283 -20.34 -14.86 7.13
CA LEU A 283 -21.14 -15.52 8.17
C LEU A 283 -22.07 -14.57 8.91
N ILE A 284 -21.63 -13.35 9.20
CA ILE A 284 -22.47 -12.32 9.82
C ILE A 284 -23.62 -11.94 8.87
N TRP A 285 -23.35 -11.79 7.58
CA TRP A 285 -24.41 -11.53 6.60
C TRP A 285 -25.51 -12.61 6.65
N GLU A 286 -25.12 -13.88 6.64
CA GLU A 286 -26.07 -15.00 6.72
C GLU A 286 -26.88 -14.95 8.03
N GLU A 287 -26.21 -14.74 9.18
CA GLU A 287 -26.90 -14.61 10.48
C GLU A 287 -27.95 -13.48 10.48
N ILE A 288 -27.65 -12.34 9.83
CA ILE A 288 -28.58 -11.20 9.72
C ILE A 288 -29.79 -11.57 8.84
N VAL A 289 -29.55 -12.23 7.72
CA VAL A 289 -30.62 -12.65 6.80
C VAL A 289 -31.55 -13.68 7.47
N ASP A 290 -30.97 -14.67 8.15
CA ASP A 290 -31.75 -15.70 8.85
C ASP A 290 -32.58 -15.11 10.00
N ARG A 291 -32.04 -14.15 10.76
CA ARG A 291 -32.79 -13.44 11.81
C ARG A 291 -33.97 -12.64 11.27
N ARG A 292 -33.83 -12.04 10.07
CA ARG A 292 -34.94 -11.32 9.41
C ARG A 292 -36.04 -12.29 8.99
N LYS A 293 -35.69 -13.39 8.33
CA LYS A 293 -36.66 -14.42 7.93
C LYS A 293 -37.42 -15.06 9.09
N ASN A 294 -36.78 -15.22 10.25
CA ASN A 294 -37.40 -15.76 11.46
C ASN A 294 -38.29 -14.74 12.20
N LYS A 295 -38.16 -13.44 11.93
CA LYS A 295 -39.06 -12.41 12.50
C LYS A 295 -40.31 -12.17 11.65
N GLU A 296 -40.26 -12.60 10.37
CA GLU A 296 -41.38 -12.47 9.44
C GLU A 296 -42.30 -13.72 9.42
N LYS A 297 -41.92 -14.76 10.15
CA LYS A 297 -42.75 -15.96 10.45
C LYS A 297 -43.38 -15.86 11.84
#